data_e5d750b556c91aa0d13bef40c862b6a1
#
_entry.id   e5d750b556c91aa0d13bef40c862b6a1
#
_cell.length_a   1.000
_cell.length_b   1.000
_cell.length_c   1.000
_cell.angle_alpha   90.00
_cell.angle_beta   90.00
_cell.angle_gamma   90.00
#
_symmetry.space_group_name_H-M   'P 1'
#
loop_
_entity.id
_entity.type
_entity.pdbx_description
1 polymer ?
#
loop_
_entity_poly.entity_id
_entity_poly.type
_entity_poly.pdbx_seq_one_letter_code
_entity_poly.pdbx_strand_id
1 'polypeptide(L)'
;MSEIEDLRAQLANLPLAERFWRRVDKSGGEAACWRWLGGATRGYGCICVNGRNRRATHVSLELHGRALPKGGEVVCHVCDNPPCVNPAHLFVGTMSDNIRDAHDKGRVRTPTERGLEPWQRRREYCKRGHRLTPDGARPGRRICETCRAARERARRAAERDRTRVRQIARAALAEVGK
;
A
#
# COMPACT_ATOMS: atom_id res chain seq x y z
N MET A 1 -23.56 28.34 17.06
CA MET A 1 -22.38 27.43 16.92
C MET A 1 -22.22 26.73 18.23
N SER A 2 -21.95 25.43 18.25
CA SER A 2 -21.84 24.69 19.53
C SER A 2 -20.46 24.94 20.15
N GLU A 3 -20.38 24.95 21.48
CA GLU A 3 -19.13 25.04 22.26
C GLU A 3 -18.06 24.03 21.79
N ILE A 4 -18.52 22.87 21.30
CA ILE A 4 -17.66 21.82 20.74
C ILE A 4 -17.02 22.26 19.41
N GLU A 5 -17.70 23.05 18.59
CA GLU A 5 -17.15 23.54 17.31
C GLU A 5 -16.08 24.60 17.57
N ASP A 6 -16.30 25.50 18.54
CA ASP A 6 -15.32 26.49 18.94
C ASP A 6 -14.05 25.84 19.55
N LEU A 7 -14.20 24.83 20.40
CA LEU A 7 -13.08 24.07 20.93
C LEU A 7 -12.29 23.33 19.84
N ARG A 8 -12.99 22.76 18.85
CA ARG A 8 -12.32 22.11 17.69
C ARG A 8 -11.56 23.12 16.85
N ALA A 9 -12.10 24.32 16.61
CA ALA A 9 -11.42 25.38 15.88
C ALA A 9 -10.18 25.87 16.62
N GLN A 10 -10.25 26.07 17.93
CA GLN A 10 -9.11 26.43 18.78
C GLN A 10 -8.01 25.36 18.73
N LEU A 11 -8.37 24.09 18.85
CA LEU A 11 -7.42 22.97 18.75
C LEU A 11 -6.78 22.86 17.36
N ALA A 12 -7.50 23.22 16.30
CA ALA A 12 -6.98 23.19 14.93
C ALA A 12 -5.93 24.29 14.70
N ASN A 13 -6.01 25.41 15.41
CA ASN A 13 -5.11 26.56 15.30
C ASN A 13 -3.81 26.42 16.11
N LEU A 14 -3.70 25.39 16.98
CA LEU A 14 -2.47 25.16 17.72
C LEU A 14 -1.29 24.76 16.78
N PRO A 15 -0.04 25.10 17.16
CA PRO A 15 1.15 24.62 16.46
C PRO A 15 1.13 23.08 16.26
N LEU A 16 1.67 22.63 15.13
CA LEU A 16 1.65 21.20 14.81
C LEU A 16 2.25 20.32 15.92
N ALA A 17 3.35 20.75 16.53
CA ALA A 17 3.99 20.04 17.63
C ALA A 17 3.03 19.83 18.80
N GLU A 18 2.33 20.87 19.21
CA GLU A 18 1.39 20.81 20.33
C GLU A 18 0.19 19.91 20.00
N ARG A 19 -0.41 20.06 18.83
CA ARG A 19 -1.49 19.19 18.35
C ARG A 19 -1.07 17.72 18.28
N PHE A 20 0.19 17.46 17.93
CA PHE A 20 0.75 16.13 17.83
C PHE A 20 0.93 15.51 19.20
N TRP A 21 1.68 16.17 20.11
CA TRP A 21 2.03 15.61 21.41
C TRP A 21 0.84 15.43 22.35
N ARG A 22 -0.21 16.21 22.22
CA ARG A 22 -1.48 16.00 22.94
C ARG A 22 -2.17 14.66 22.59
N ARG A 23 -1.79 14.02 21.48
CA ARG A 23 -2.34 12.73 21.00
C ARG A 23 -1.35 11.58 21.17
N VAL A 24 -0.34 11.76 22.00
CA VAL A 24 0.69 10.74 22.23
C VAL A 24 0.72 10.37 23.70
N ASP A 25 0.49 9.11 23.98
CA ASP A 25 0.68 8.54 25.31
C ASP A 25 2.14 8.12 25.50
N LYS A 26 2.83 8.79 26.45
CA LYS A 26 4.23 8.53 26.82
C LYS A 26 4.34 7.95 28.23
N SER A 27 3.25 7.49 28.84
CA SER A 27 3.18 7.03 30.24
C SER A 27 4.18 5.91 30.56
N GLY A 28 4.59 5.13 29.55
CA GLY A 28 5.59 4.08 29.70
C GLY A 28 7.06 4.55 29.77
N GLY A 29 7.32 5.86 29.66
CA GLY A 29 8.66 6.41 29.65
C GLY A 29 9.34 6.46 28.28
N GLU A 30 10.61 6.90 28.24
CA GLU A 30 11.33 7.19 26.99
C GLU A 30 11.64 5.92 26.15
N ALA A 31 11.95 4.83 26.82
CA ALA A 31 12.27 3.57 26.16
C ALA A 31 11.04 2.75 25.73
N ALA A 32 9.84 3.16 26.15
CA ALA A 32 8.61 2.45 25.81
C ALA A 32 8.02 2.91 24.47
N CYS A 33 7.06 2.15 23.96
CA CYS A 33 6.29 2.60 22.81
C CYS A 33 5.43 3.82 23.18
N TRP A 34 5.56 4.90 22.44
CA TRP A 34 4.68 6.07 22.56
C TRP A 34 3.46 5.84 21.69
N ARG A 35 2.34 5.58 22.34
CA ARG A 35 1.12 5.20 21.63
C ARG A 35 0.40 6.42 21.05
N TRP A 36 0.08 6.37 19.79
CA TRP A 36 -0.77 7.36 19.14
C TRP A 36 -2.24 7.15 19.52
N LEU A 37 -2.88 8.20 20.05
CA LEU A 37 -4.28 8.22 20.50
C LEU A 37 -5.23 8.90 19.49
N GLY A 38 -4.71 9.46 18.40
CA GLY A 38 -5.50 10.11 17.35
C GLY A 38 -6.05 9.16 16.32
N GLY A 39 -6.62 9.71 15.25
CA GLY A 39 -7.13 8.93 14.12
C GLY A 39 -6.06 8.02 13.51
N ALA A 40 -6.48 6.85 13.02
CA ALA A 40 -5.59 5.85 12.40
C ALA A 40 -6.20 5.27 11.14
N THR A 41 -5.32 4.86 10.21
CA THR A 41 -5.69 4.14 9.00
C THR A 41 -4.88 2.86 8.92
N ARG A 42 -5.54 1.71 8.87
CA ARG A 42 -4.91 0.37 8.86
C ARG A 42 -3.92 0.16 10.02
N GLY A 43 -4.26 0.65 11.21
CA GLY A 43 -3.43 0.55 12.41
C GLY A 43 -2.34 1.63 12.55
N TYR A 44 -2.08 2.41 11.53
CA TYR A 44 -1.09 3.49 11.57
C TYR A 44 -1.73 4.83 11.87
N GLY A 45 -1.15 5.57 12.83
CA GLY A 45 -1.61 6.89 13.21
C GLY A 45 -1.56 7.89 12.05
N CYS A 46 -2.57 8.78 12.00
CA CYS A 46 -2.65 9.86 11.03
C CYS A 46 -3.02 11.17 11.71
N ILE A 47 -2.47 12.28 11.21
CA ILE A 47 -2.79 13.65 11.64
C ILE A 47 -2.97 14.54 10.40
N CYS A 48 -3.99 15.40 10.45
CA CYS A 48 -4.20 16.39 9.40
C CYS A 48 -3.23 17.56 9.57
N VAL A 49 -2.46 17.86 8.53
CA VAL A 49 -1.54 18.98 8.44
C VAL A 49 -1.83 19.73 7.14
N ASN A 50 -2.24 20.99 7.22
CA ASN A 50 -2.58 21.82 6.05
C ASN A 50 -3.57 21.13 5.10
N GLY A 51 -4.66 20.59 5.65
CA GLY A 51 -5.72 19.90 4.89
C GLY A 51 -5.35 18.52 4.34
N ARG A 52 -4.13 18.00 4.61
CA ARG A 52 -3.67 16.70 4.13
C ARG A 52 -3.40 15.74 5.30
N ASN A 53 -3.83 14.50 5.16
CA ASN A 53 -3.50 13.45 6.14
C ASN A 53 -2.04 13.02 5.98
N ARG A 54 -1.26 13.17 7.06
CA ARG A 54 0.13 12.72 7.15
C ARG A 54 0.22 11.56 8.16
N ARG A 55 1.14 10.63 7.93
CA ARG A 55 1.44 9.57 8.90
C ARG A 55 2.01 10.17 10.18
N ALA A 56 1.49 9.76 11.34
CA ALA A 56 1.97 10.22 12.63
C ALA A 56 3.46 9.90 12.86
N THR A 57 3.94 8.77 12.35
CA THR A 57 5.37 8.40 12.37
C THR A 57 6.26 9.38 11.61
N HIS A 58 5.82 9.87 10.43
CA HIS A 58 6.57 10.90 9.68
C HIS A 58 6.63 12.21 10.44
N VAL A 59 5.52 12.64 11.03
CA VAL A 59 5.46 13.88 11.82
C VAL A 59 6.31 13.73 13.08
N SER A 60 6.33 12.57 13.73
CA SER A 60 7.22 12.32 14.87
C SER A 60 8.70 12.48 14.51
N LEU A 61 9.15 11.88 13.40
CA LEU A 61 10.54 12.03 12.93
C LEU A 61 10.87 13.49 12.63
N GLU A 62 9.98 14.20 11.91
CA GLU A 62 10.15 15.60 11.58
C GLU A 62 10.29 16.50 12.82
N LEU A 63 9.43 16.33 13.82
CA LEU A 63 9.47 17.08 15.07
C LEU A 63 10.73 16.81 15.91
N HIS A 64 11.41 15.70 15.66
CA HIS A 64 12.70 15.36 16.27
C HIS A 64 13.90 15.67 15.36
N GLY A 65 13.72 16.41 14.27
CA GLY A 65 14.79 16.78 13.34
C GLY A 65 15.40 15.58 12.60
N ARG A 66 14.70 14.43 12.54
CA ARG A 66 15.19 13.24 11.85
C ARG A 66 14.79 13.24 10.37
N ALA A 67 15.60 12.60 9.54
CA ALA A 67 15.34 12.50 8.12
C ALA A 67 14.00 11.80 7.83
N LEU A 68 13.29 12.33 6.85
CA LEU A 68 12.06 11.73 6.32
C LEU A 68 12.40 10.82 5.12
N PRO A 69 11.59 9.78 4.86
CA PRO A 69 11.81 8.88 3.74
C PRO A 69 11.78 9.60 2.40
N LYS A 70 12.69 9.23 1.49
CA LYS A 70 12.82 9.74 0.13
C LYS A 70 12.85 8.58 -0.86
N GLY A 71 12.39 8.82 -2.09
CA GLY A 71 12.67 7.94 -3.24
C GLY A 71 12.39 6.45 -3.05
N GLY A 72 11.26 6.05 -2.48
CA GLY A 72 10.92 4.63 -2.27
C GLY A 72 11.29 4.08 -0.89
N GLU A 73 11.86 4.91 -0.02
CA GLU A 73 12.04 4.57 1.39
C GLU A 73 10.71 4.61 2.15
N VAL A 74 10.67 3.95 3.27
CA VAL A 74 9.51 3.87 4.18
C VAL A 74 9.97 4.05 5.63
N VAL A 75 9.06 4.49 6.51
CA VAL A 75 9.31 4.47 7.96
C VAL A 75 8.92 3.09 8.48
N CYS A 76 9.88 2.43 9.10
CA CYS A 76 9.75 1.11 9.71
C CYS A 76 9.77 1.21 11.24
N HIS A 77 9.22 0.20 11.90
CA HIS A 77 9.21 0.08 13.35
C HIS A 77 10.17 -1.03 13.81
N VAL A 78 11.14 -0.71 14.67
CA VAL A 78 11.92 -1.76 15.34
C VAL A 78 11.10 -2.49 16.41
N CYS A 79 10.04 -1.85 16.94
CA CYS A 79 9.16 -2.42 17.97
C CYS A 79 7.96 -3.21 17.41
N ASP A 80 7.77 -3.27 16.09
CA ASP A 80 6.67 -3.94 15.40
C ASP A 80 5.25 -3.50 15.82
N ASN A 81 5.13 -2.32 16.41
CA ASN A 81 3.89 -1.77 16.91
C ASN A 81 3.41 -0.60 16.02
N PRO A 82 2.44 -0.79 15.11
CA PRO A 82 2.00 0.22 14.15
C PRO A 82 1.52 1.55 14.76
N PRO A 83 0.83 1.60 15.92
CA PRO A 83 0.45 2.85 16.55
C PRO A 83 1.60 3.55 17.31
N CYS A 84 2.81 2.97 17.37
CA CYS A 84 3.94 3.61 18.03
C CYS A 84 4.47 4.79 17.21
N VAL A 85 4.69 5.92 17.89
CA VAL A 85 5.30 7.13 17.30
C VAL A 85 6.58 7.53 18.02
N ASN A 86 7.17 6.66 18.86
CA ASN A 86 8.45 6.92 19.51
C ASN A 86 9.56 6.97 18.45
N PRO A 87 10.26 8.09 18.25
CA PRO A 87 11.28 8.21 17.22
C PRO A 87 12.47 7.28 17.43
N ALA A 88 12.74 6.84 18.67
CA ALA A 88 13.76 5.83 18.97
C ALA A 88 13.38 4.42 18.42
N HIS A 89 12.08 4.18 18.23
CA HIS A 89 11.54 2.93 17.68
C HIS A 89 11.30 2.99 16.18
N LEU A 90 11.67 4.09 15.52
CA LEU A 90 11.46 4.31 14.10
C LEU A 90 12.80 4.39 13.36
N PHE A 91 12.86 3.77 12.20
CA PHE A 91 13.96 3.95 11.25
C PHE A 91 13.44 4.17 9.84
N VAL A 92 14.24 4.86 9.04
CA VAL A 92 13.95 5.05 7.61
C VAL A 92 14.81 4.05 6.83
N GLY A 93 14.16 3.27 5.99
CA GLY A 93 14.81 2.25 5.18
C GLY A 93 13.97 1.88 3.97
N THR A 94 14.50 0.99 3.15
CA THR A 94 13.79 0.45 1.99
C THR A 94 12.78 -0.63 2.40
N MET A 95 11.89 -1.00 1.49
CA MET A 95 11.02 -2.16 1.69
C MET A 95 11.83 -3.45 1.90
N SER A 96 13.01 -3.56 1.28
CA SER A 96 13.92 -4.71 1.47
C SER A 96 14.47 -4.75 2.89
N ASP A 97 14.82 -3.61 3.48
CA ASP A 97 15.28 -3.53 4.85
C ASP A 97 14.18 -3.91 5.84
N ASN A 98 12.93 -3.45 5.58
CA ASN A 98 11.78 -3.84 6.39
C ASN A 98 11.47 -5.34 6.32
N ILE A 99 11.64 -5.96 5.15
CA ILE A 99 11.46 -7.41 4.98
C ILE A 99 12.58 -8.17 5.68
N ARG A 100 13.83 -7.70 5.60
CA ARG A 100 14.97 -8.29 6.30
C ARG A 100 14.76 -8.26 7.81
N ASP A 101 14.40 -7.09 8.37
CA ASP A 101 14.06 -6.96 9.80
C ASP A 101 12.94 -7.93 10.21
N ALA A 102 11.91 -8.07 9.38
CA ALA A 102 10.83 -9.02 9.64
C ALA A 102 11.30 -10.49 9.60
N HIS A 103 12.26 -10.82 8.74
CA HIS A 103 12.87 -12.15 8.65
C HIS A 103 13.76 -12.43 9.88
N ASP A 104 14.63 -11.50 10.24
CA ASP A 104 15.54 -11.63 11.38
C ASP A 104 14.80 -11.80 12.71
N LYS A 105 13.61 -11.20 12.82
CA LYS A 105 12.69 -11.36 13.96
C LYS A 105 11.77 -12.60 13.86
N GLY A 106 11.94 -13.45 12.84
CA GLY A 106 11.12 -14.65 12.63
C GLY A 106 9.63 -14.37 12.34
N ARG A 107 9.27 -13.12 11.96
CA ARG A 107 7.88 -12.75 11.63
C ARG A 107 7.46 -13.22 10.22
N VAL A 108 8.42 -13.37 9.32
CA VAL A 108 8.19 -13.88 7.98
C VAL A 108 8.39 -15.39 7.99
N ARG A 109 7.28 -16.13 8.04
CA ARG A 109 7.34 -17.57 7.78
C ARG A 109 7.46 -17.79 6.28
N THR A 110 8.48 -18.49 5.85
CA THR A 110 8.60 -18.94 4.46
C THR A 110 7.42 -19.85 4.12
N PRO A 111 7.04 -19.98 2.84
CA PRO A 111 5.99 -20.91 2.43
C PRO A 111 6.23 -22.33 2.96
N THR A 112 7.49 -22.78 3.04
CA THR A 112 7.89 -24.08 3.58
C THR A 112 7.60 -24.21 5.08
N GLU A 113 7.90 -23.18 5.89
CA GLU A 113 7.61 -23.15 7.34
C GLU A 113 6.11 -23.09 7.66
N ARG A 114 5.28 -22.64 6.69
CA ARG A 114 3.81 -22.70 6.77
C ARG A 114 3.25 -24.05 6.37
N GLY A 115 4.09 -25.06 6.09
CA GLY A 115 3.68 -26.33 5.51
C GLY A 115 3.05 -26.14 4.12
N LEU A 116 3.32 -24.99 3.51
CA LEU A 116 2.84 -24.68 2.18
C LEU A 116 3.93 -25.11 1.20
N GLU A 117 3.66 -26.16 0.42
CA GLU A 117 4.43 -26.42 -0.80
C GLU A 117 4.56 -25.13 -1.59
N PRO A 118 5.70 -24.86 -2.25
CA PRO A 118 5.84 -23.69 -3.11
C PRO A 118 4.61 -23.56 -3.99
N TRP A 119 3.96 -22.38 -3.98
CA TRP A 119 2.71 -22.14 -4.72
C TRP A 119 2.77 -22.57 -6.19
N GLN A 120 3.97 -22.64 -6.75
CA GLN A 120 4.28 -23.13 -8.09
C GLN A 120 4.00 -24.62 -8.27
N ARG A 121 4.13 -25.46 -7.22
CA ARG A 121 3.82 -26.89 -7.29
C ARG A 121 2.35 -27.20 -7.03
N ARG A 122 1.60 -26.30 -6.35
CA ARG A 122 0.23 -26.55 -5.90
C ARG A 122 -0.84 -26.38 -6.96
N ARG A 123 -0.60 -25.59 -7.99
CA ARG A 123 -1.61 -25.36 -9.02
C ARG A 123 -1.31 -26.18 -10.25
N GLU A 124 -1.90 -27.35 -10.31
CA GLU A 124 -1.98 -28.11 -11.57
C GLU A 124 -3.06 -27.55 -12.48
N TYR A 125 -4.04 -26.88 -11.92
CA TYR A 125 -5.21 -26.35 -12.62
C TYR A 125 -5.41 -24.87 -12.33
N CYS A 126 -5.91 -24.13 -13.31
CA CYS A 126 -6.31 -22.73 -13.13
C CYS A 126 -7.66 -22.65 -12.39
N LYS A 127 -8.09 -21.42 -12.02
CA LYS A 127 -9.40 -21.19 -11.36
C LYS A 127 -10.61 -21.70 -12.14
N ARG A 128 -10.48 -21.97 -13.44
CA ARG A 128 -11.52 -22.51 -14.33
C ARG A 128 -11.37 -24.01 -14.59
N GLY A 129 -10.51 -24.70 -13.85
CA GLY A 129 -10.30 -26.14 -13.98
C GLY A 129 -9.43 -26.59 -15.15
N HIS A 130 -8.82 -25.69 -15.94
CA HIS A 130 -7.91 -26.08 -17.02
C HIS A 130 -6.51 -26.40 -16.46
N ARG A 131 -5.86 -27.40 -17.01
CA ARG A 131 -4.50 -27.78 -16.62
C ARG A 131 -3.50 -26.65 -16.96
N LEU A 132 -2.56 -26.41 -16.04
CA LEU A 132 -1.50 -25.43 -16.21
C LEU A 132 -0.26 -26.10 -16.83
N THR A 133 0.33 -25.43 -17.82
CA THR A 133 1.58 -25.83 -18.48
C THR A 133 2.72 -24.90 -18.07
N PRO A 134 3.99 -25.37 -18.14
CA PRO A 134 5.13 -24.49 -17.94
C PRO A 134 5.12 -23.32 -18.93
N ASP A 135 5.46 -22.11 -18.49
CA ASP A 135 5.66 -20.96 -19.37
C ASP A 135 7.07 -21.06 -19.98
N GLY A 136 7.16 -21.38 -21.26
CA GLY A 136 8.44 -21.50 -21.96
C GLY A 136 9.29 -20.23 -21.98
N ALA A 137 8.66 -19.05 -21.80
CA ALA A 137 9.37 -17.76 -21.77
C ALA A 137 9.85 -17.35 -20.36
N ARG A 138 9.34 -17.99 -19.30
CA ARG A 138 9.65 -17.63 -17.90
C ARG A 138 9.79 -18.89 -17.05
N PRO A 139 11.03 -19.35 -16.80
CA PRO A 139 11.29 -20.54 -15.98
C PRO A 139 10.59 -20.48 -14.62
N GLY A 140 9.98 -21.57 -14.18
CA GLY A 140 9.26 -21.68 -12.92
C GLY A 140 7.83 -21.11 -12.90
N ARG A 141 7.38 -20.46 -13.98
CA ARG A 141 6.00 -19.99 -14.13
C ARG A 141 5.15 -21.04 -14.82
N ARG A 142 3.90 -21.18 -14.42
CA ARG A 142 2.89 -22.00 -15.10
C ARG A 142 1.79 -21.10 -15.67
N ILE A 143 1.31 -21.43 -16.85
CA ILE A 143 0.28 -20.67 -17.57
C ILE A 143 -0.87 -21.59 -17.97
N CYS A 144 -2.07 -21.03 -18.09
CA CYS A 144 -3.20 -21.72 -18.67
C CYS A 144 -3.34 -21.31 -20.13
N GLU A 145 -2.90 -22.16 -21.04
CA GLU A 145 -2.96 -21.90 -22.49
C GLU A 145 -4.41 -21.70 -22.96
N THR A 146 -5.36 -22.48 -22.45
CA THR A 146 -6.78 -22.34 -22.77
C THR A 146 -7.33 -20.95 -22.42
N CYS A 147 -7.05 -20.48 -21.21
CA CYS A 147 -7.50 -19.15 -20.79
C CYS A 147 -6.75 -18.03 -21.52
N ARG A 148 -5.47 -18.23 -21.83
CA ARG A 148 -4.65 -17.29 -22.60
C ARG A 148 -5.20 -17.15 -24.02
N ALA A 149 -5.43 -18.26 -24.71
CA ALA A 149 -6.01 -18.27 -26.05
C ALA A 149 -7.42 -17.65 -26.09
N ALA A 150 -8.25 -17.91 -25.08
CA ALA A 150 -9.57 -17.27 -24.98
C ALA A 150 -9.49 -15.75 -24.83
N ARG A 151 -8.58 -15.24 -23.98
CA ARG A 151 -8.34 -13.80 -23.82
C ARG A 151 -7.83 -13.17 -25.12
N GLU A 152 -6.92 -13.83 -25.81
CA GLU A 152 -6.37 -13.33 -27.06
C GLU A 152 -7.44 -13.26 -28.15
N ARG A 153 -8.29 -14.29 -28.26
CA ARG A 153 -9.46 -14.27 -29.17
C ARG A 153 -10.40 -13.12 -28.86
N ALA A 154 -10.73 -12.92 -27.57
CA ALA A 154 -11.60 -11.82 -27.15
C ALA A 154 -10.97 -10.44 -27.48
N ARG A 155 -9.66 -10.27 -27.24
CA ARG A 155 -8.93 -9.05 -27.57
C ARG A 155 -9.00 -8.75 -29.08
N ARG A 156 -8.73 -9.76 -29.92
CA ARG A 156 -8.80 -9.62 -31.37
C ARG A 156 -10.21 -9.32 -31.88
N ALA A 157 -11.24 -9.90 -31.24
CA ALA A 157 -12.62 -9.59 -31.57
C ALA A 157 -12.96 -8.13 -31.23
N ALA A 158 -12.63 -7.67 -30.03
CA ALA A 158 -12.84 -6.29 -29.61
C ALA A 158 -12.10 -5.27 -30.50
N GLU A 159 -10.89 -5.60 -30.96
CA GLU A 159 -10.13 -4.73 -31.88
C GLU A 159 -10.80 -4.65 -33.28
N ARG A 160 -11.30 -5.76 -33.81
CA ARG A 160 -12.09 -5.78 -35.05
C ARG A 160 -13.34 -4.91 -34.91
N ASP A 161 -14.07 -5.02 -33.81
CA ASP A 161 -15.28 -4.23 -33.59
C ASP A 161 -14.96 -2.73 -33.50
N ARG A 162 -13.89 -2.36 -32.80
CA ARG A 162 -13.40 -0.97 -32.74
C ARG A 162 -13.05 -0.43 -34.12
N THR A 163 -12.38 -1.23 -34.92
CA THR A 163 -12.00 -0.84 -36.31
C THR A 163 -13.25 -0.65 -37.15
N ARG A 164 -14.22 -1.57 -37.05
CA ARG A 164 -15.51 -1.47 -37.75
C ARG A 164 -16.27 -0.22 -37.39
N VAL A 165 -16.39 0.08 -36.08
CA VAL A 165 -17.05 1.31 -35.57
C VAL A 165 -16.36 2.57 -36.11
N ARG A 166 -15.02 2.61 -36.10
CA ARG A 166 -14.26 3.74 -36.69
C ARG A 166 -14.50 3.92 -38.18
N GLN A 167 -14.60 2.81 -38.96
CA GLN A 167 -14.88 2.86 -40.38
C GLN A 167 -16.29 3.40 -40.63
N ILE A 168 -17.31 2.93 -39.89
CA ILE A 168 -18.70 3.41 -40.02
C ILE A 168 -18.76 4.91 -39.67
N ALA A 169 -18.14 5.33 -38.59
CA ALA A 169 -18.11 6.73 -38.16
C ALA A 169 -17.43 7.63 -39.23
N ARG A 170 -16.34 7.19 -39.84
CA ARG A 170 -15.68 7.93 -40.92
C ARG A 170 -16.55 8.02 -42.18
N ALA A 171 -17.23 6.95 -42.54
CA ALA A 171 -18.15 6.96 -43.67
C ALA A 171 -19.31 7.93 -43.45
N ALA A 172 -19.94 7.89 -42.28
CA ALA A 172 -21.03 8.80 -41.94
C ALA A 172 -20.60 10.29 -41.98
N LEU A 173 -19.40 10.60 -41.46
CA LEU A 173 -18.87 11.96 -41.52
C LEU A 173 -18.57 12.44 -42.96
N ALA A 174 -18.19 11.54 -43.84
CA ALA A 174 -17.93 11.85 -45.27
C ALA A 174 -19.24 12.14 -46.05
N GLU A 175 -20.37 11.60 -45.63
CA GLU A 175 -21.69 11.87 -46.23
C GLU A 175 -22.29 13.20 -45.76
N VAL A 176 -22.01 13.64 -44.55
CA VAL A 176 -22.53 14.93 -44.01
C VAL A 176 -21.74 16.14 -44.56
N GLY A 177 -20.50 15.93 -45.05
CA GLY A 177 -19.64 16.99 -45.58
C GLY A 177 -19.79 17.26 -47.08
N LYS A 178 -20.82 16.68 -47.75
CA LYS A 178 -21.22 16.95 -49.14
C LYS A 178 -22.50 17.77 -49.19
#